data_dd4829221b5a0f51e3e9713d5141ac62
#
_entry.id   dd4829221b5a0f51e3e9713d5141ac62
#
_cell.length_a   1.000
_cell.length_b   1.000
_cell.length_c   1.000
_cell.angle_alpha   90.00
_cell.angle_beta   90.00
_cell.angle_gamma   90.00
#
_symmetry.space_group_name_H-M   'P 1'
#
loop_
_entity.id
_entity.type
_entity.pdbx_description
1 polymer ?
#
loop_
_entity_poly.entity_id
_entity_poly.type
_entity_poly.pdbx_seq_one_letter_code
_entity_poly.pdbx_strand_id
1 'polypeptide(L)'
;MIQLLLLDGEAVQGKTLKVTADLRIEADDMSGQTSNTEKAHKGFKPKTLTVTLTIPFVNAAWLRDLMRLAEATGSGGQLKTYRVVNDTAAAFGMRQVQFAEGVSAREDDTLACWRIQFGLTEQKSNPEKVEKRREKNAVTAQGGTGSAVGGSAGGGAGGDGQAGLSGFEATLKKVDDWLGSGS
;
A
#
# COMPACT_ATOMS: atom_id res chain seq x y z
N MET A 1 -8.80 -29.78 16.89
CA MET A 1 -8.11 -29.09 15.79
C MET A 1 -6.68 -28.80 16.23
N ILE A 2 -5.70 -29.32 15.51
CA ILE A 2 -4.28 -28.99 15.78
C ILE A 2 -4.05 -27.67 15.08
N GLN A 3 -3.84 -26.60 15.82
CA GLN A 3 -3.48 -25.31 15.21
C GLN A 3 -2.02 -25.40 14.74
N LEU A 4 -1.81 -25.24 13.46
CA LEU A 4 -0.50 -25.26 12.82
C LEU A 4 -0.11 -23.83 12.43
N LEU A 5 1.12 -23.47 12.74
CA LEU A 5 1.75 -22.24 12.25
C LEU A 5 3.03 -22.59 11.50
N LEU A 6 3.07 -22.29 10.20
CA LEU A 6 4.25 -22.44 9.37
C LEU A 6 4.79 -21.08 8.98
N LEU A 7 6.09 -20.93 9.03
CA LEU A 7 6.86 -19.77 8.54
C LEU A 7 7.82 -20.25 7.46
N ASP A 8 7.61 -19.87 6.20
CA ASP A 8 8.32 -20.39 5.02
C ASP A 8 8.29 -21.91 4.89
N GLY A 9 7.22 -22.57 5.40
CA GLY A 9 7.11 -24.03 5.41
C GLY A 9 7.74 -24.71 6.63
N GLU A 10 8.47 -23.99 7.48
CA GLU A 10 8.99 -24.49 8.74
C GLU A 10 7.94 -24.37 9.85
N ALA A 11 7.64 -25.47 10.52
CA ALA A 11 6.63 -25.49 11.58
C ALA A 11 7.17 -24.89 12.88
N VAL A 12 6.44 -23.92 13.44
CA VAL A 12 6.72 -23.44 14.80
C VAL A 12 6.28 -24.52 15.78
N GLN A 13 7.28 -25.14 16.42
CA GLN A 13 7.09 -26.25 17.34
C GLN A 13 6.63 -25.76 18.70
N GLY A 14 5.57 -26.38 19.23
CA GLY A 14 5.06 -26.04 20.56
C GLY A 14 3.74 -26.75 20.87
N LYS A 15 3.35 -26.68 22.12
CA LYS A 15 2.06 -27.18 22.60
C LYS A 15 1.12 -25.98 22.85
N THR A 16 -0.17 -26.22 22.86
CA THR A 16 -1.21 -25.18 23.15
C THR A 16 -1.04 -23.92 22.31
N LEU A 17 -0.65 -24.08 21.03
CA LEU A 17 -0.49 -22.96 20.11
C LEU A 17 -1.82 -22.20 19.97
N LYS A 18 -1.81 -20.89 20.21
CA LYS A 18 -2.92 -19.98 19.95
C LYS A 18 -2.44 -18.84 19.10
N VAL A 19 -3.21 -18.47 18.08
CA VAL A 19 -2.94 -17.36 17.20
C VAL A 19 -4.12 -16.40 17.28
N THR A 20 -3.85 -15.15 17.62
CA THR A 20 -4.81 -14.06 17.63
C THR A 20 -4.42 -13.08 16.53
N ALA A 21 -5.37 -12.67 15.70
CA ALA A 21 -5.15 -11.68 14.66
C ALA A 21 -5.87 -10.39 15.00
N ASP A 22 -5.19 -9.27 14.85
CA ASP A 22 -5.71 -7.94 15.14
C ASP A 22 -5.56 -7.02 13.94
N LEU A 23 -6.63 -6.27 13.64
CA LEU A 23 -6.64 -5.19 12.67
C LEU A 23 -6.94 -3.88 13.41
N ARG A 24 -5.95 -3.00 13.49
CA ARG A 24 -6.13 -1.68 14.07
C ARG A 24 -6.64 -0.69 13.02
N ILE A 25 -7.80 -0.11 13.29
CA ILE A 25 -8.40 0.95 12.49
C ILE A 25 -8.18 2.28 13.21
N GLU A 26 -7.45 3.19 12.61
CA GLU A 26 -7.26 4.52 13.18
C GLU A 26 -8.28 5.50 12.60
N ALA A 27 -8.95 6.21 13.51
CA ALA A 27 -9.84 7.32 13.19
C ALA A 27 -9.45 8.52 14.06
N ASP A 28 -9.35 9.69 13.47
CA ASP A 28 -9.24 10.94 14.23
C ASP A 28 -10.63 11.50 14.49
N ASP A 29 -10.79 12.01 15.69
CA ASP A 29 -11.93 12.83 16.05
C ASP A 29 -11.69 14.26 15.53
N MET A 30 -12.43 14.62 14.50
CA MET A 30 -12.41 15.97 13.92
C MET A 30 -13.47 16.88 14.54
N SER A 31 -13.89 16.62 15.77
CA SER A 31 -14.84 17.46 16.48
C SER A 31 -14.24 18.85 16.75
N GLY A 32 -14.36 19.75 15.76
CA GLY A 32 -14.31 21.19 15.99
C GLY A 32 -15.55 21.63 16.76
N GLN A 33 -15.56 22.84 17.30
CA GLN A 33 -16.61 23.42 18.14
C GLN A 33 -18.04 23.44 17.54
N THR A 34 -18.29 22.72 16.43
CA THR A 34 -19.59 22.55 15.80
C THR A 34 -20.07 21.12 15.95
N SER A 35 -21.33 20.96 16.28
CA SER A 35 -22.07 19.77 16.73
C SER A 35 -22.10 18.56 15.78
N ASN A 36 -21.26 18.46 14.75
CA ASN A 36 -21.15 17.32 13.84
C ASN A 36 -19.86 16.56 14.11
N THR A 37 -19.96 15.38 14.72
CA THR A 37 -18.86 14.46 14.98
C THR A 37 -18.57 13.67 13.71
N GLU A 38 -17.80 14.21 12.77
CA GLU A 38 -17.27 13.47 11.64
C GLU A 38 -15.92 12.85 12.03
N LYS A 39 -15.83 11.52 11.96
CA LYS A 39 -14.58 10.78 12.16
C LYS A 39 -13.86 10.65 10.84
N ALA A 40 -12.68 11.26 10.72
CA ALA A 40 -11.82 11.06 9.55
C ALA A 40 -11.12 9.68 9.65
N HIS A 41 -11.36 8.82 8.67
CA HIS A 41 -10.70 7.51 8.57
C HIS A 41 -9.26 7.69 8.10
N LYS A 42 -8.26 7.45 8.98
CA LYS A 42 -6.81 7.56 8.68
C LYS A 42 -6.23 6.36 7.94
N GLY A 43 -7.02 5.36 7.66
CA GLY A 43 -6.58 4.14 6.98
C GLY A 43 -6.44 2.94 7.93
N PHE A 44 -6.04 1.81 7.33
CA PHE A 44 -5.79 0.58 8.06
C PHE A 44 -4.31 0.49 8.42
N LYS A 45 -4.01 0.16 9.66
CA LYS A 45 -2.65 -0.19 10.06
C LYS A 45 -2.31 -1.62 9.60
N PRO A 46 -1.02 -1.96 9.46
CA PRO A 46 -0.63 -3.33 9.22
C PRO A 46 -1.27 -4.27 10.25
N LYS A 47 -1.79 -5.39 9.78
CA LYS A 47 -2.37 -6.39 10.66
C LYS A 47 -1.29 -7.04 11.50
N THR A 48 -1.63 -7.43 12.71
CA THR A 48 -0.73 -8.11 13.63
C THR A 48 -1.27 -9.47 14.02
N LEU A 49 -0.37 -10.42 14.22
CA LEU A 49 -0.67 -11.73 14.81
C LEU A 49 0.06 -11.84 16.13
N THR A 50 -0.67 -12.09 17.19
CA THR A 50 -0.10 -12.45 18.48
C THR A 50 -0.15 -13.97 18.63
N VAL A 51 1.00 -14.59 18.81
CA VAL A 51 1.16 -16.02 18.95
C VAL A 51 1.57 -16.36 20.36
N THR A 52 0.84 -17.28 20.99
CA THR A 52 1.19 -17.84 22.30
C THR A 52 1.28 -19.35 22.20
N LEU A 53 2.28 -19.93 22.84
CA LEU A 53 2.49 -21.37 22.89
C LEU A 53 3.28 -21.78 24.12
N THR A 54 3.36 -23.07 24.41
CA THR A 54 4.18 -23.62 25.48
C THR A 54 5.21 -24.60 24.89
N ILE A 55 6.43 -24.56 25.39
CA ILE A 55 7.51 -25.45 25.00
C ILE A 55 7.97 -26.21 26.28
N PRO A 56 7.84 -27.53 26.36
CA PRO A 56 8.36 -28.29 27.48
C PRO A 56 9.88 -28.14 27.63
N PHE A 57 10.41 -28.10 28.84
CA PHE A 57 11.84 -27.96 29.09
C PHE A 57 12.67 -29.07 28.43
N VAL A 58 12.12 -30.27 28.29
CA VAL A 58 12.77 -31.40 27.59
C VAL A 58 12.99 -31.11 26.09
N ASN A 59 12.26 -30.18 25.51
CA ASN A 59 12.31 -29.81 24.10
C ASN A 59 12.98 -28.43 23.87
N ALA A 60 14.02 -28.12 24.61
CA ALA A 60 14.75 -26.85 24.48
C ALA A 60 15.24 -26.53 23.06
N ALA A 61 15.37 -27.55 22.20
CA ALA A 61 15.69 -27.37 20.79
C ALA A 61 14.61 -26.53 20.06
N TRP A 62 13.33 -26.72 20.37
CA TRP A 62 12.23 -25.98 19.76
C TRP A 62 12.30 -24.48 20.06
N LEU A 63 12.72 -24.12 21.28
CA LEU A 63 12.93 -22.72 21.64
C LEU A 63 14.09 -22.11 20.85
N ARG A 64 15.20 -22.87 20.70
CA ARG A 64 16.35 -22.41 19.89
C ARG A 64 15.98 -22.22 18.42
N ASP A 65 15.19 -23.13 17.85
CA ASP A 65 14.71 -23.01 16.46
C ASP A 65 13.80 -21.79 16.29
N LEU A 66 12.92 -21.54 17.25
CA LEU A 66 12.09 -20.32 17.24
C LEU A 66 12.95 -19.06 17.31
N MET A 67 13.95 -19.02 18.18
CA MET A 67 14.89 -17.88 18.28
C MET A 67 15.68 -17.68 16.98
N ARG A 68 16.15 -18.76 16.36
CA ARG A 68 16.80 -18.73 15.03
C ARG A 68 15.89 -18.12 13.96
N LEU A 69 14.60 -18.46 13.97
CA LEU A 69 13.63 -17.83 13.06
C LEU A 69 13.45 -16.34 13.38
N ALA A 70 13.35 -15.97 14.64
CA ALA A 70 13.11 -14.59 15.05
C ALA A 70 14.32 -13.67 14.75
N GLU A 71 15.53 -14.18 14.88
CA GLU A 71 16.79 -13.43 14.66
C GLU A 71 17.25 -13.45 13.19
N ALA A 72 16.57 -14.22 12.33
CA ALA A 72 16.97 -14.32 10.94
C ALA A 72 16.83 -13.00 10.21
N THR A 73 17.89 -12.62 9.50
CA THR A 73 17.95 -11.43 8.66
C THR A 73 17.84 -11.79 7.18
N GLY A 74 17.18 -10.93 6.43
CA GLY A 74 17.13 -11.00 4.97
C GLY A 74 18.29 -10.25 4.33
N SER A 75 18.23 -10.10 3.02
CA SER A 75 19.19 -9.30 2.26
C SER A 75 19.17 -7.85 2.73
N GLY A 76 20.35 -7.30 3.03
CA GLY A 76 20.50 -5.90 3.46
C GLY A 76 20.32 -5.66 4.97
N GLY A 77 20.39 -6.71 5.81
CA GLY A 77 20.33 -6.58 7.28
C GLY A 77 18.95 -6.29 7.84
N GLN A 78 17.91 -6.30 7.02
CA GLN A 78 16.53 -6.17 7.47
C GLN A 78 16.03 -7.49 8.06
N LEU A 79 15.05 -7.44 8.96
CA LEU A 79 14.39 -8.65 9.46
C LEU A 79 13.83 -9.47 8.30
N LYS A 80 13.96 -10.79 8.40
CA LYS A 80 13.46 -11.70 7.38
C LYS A 80 11.93 -11.65 7.29
N THR A 81 11.41 -11.58 6.07
CA THR A 81 9.97 -11.72 5.78
C THR A 81 9.65 -13.18 5.55
N TYR A 82 8.63 -13.68 6.21
CA TYR A 82 8.16 -15.06 6.15
C TYR A 82 6.82 -15.16 5.46
N ARG A 83 6.65 -16.20 4.67
CA ARG A 83 5.32 -16.62 4.22
C ARG A 83 4.65 -17.36 5.37
N VAL A 84 3.53 -16.82 5.85
CA VAL A 84 2.75 -17.44 6.94
C VAL A 84 1.69 -18.39 6.39
N VAL A 85 1.57 -19.57 7.01
CA VAL A 85 0.46 -20.50 6.79
C VAL A 85 -0.17 -20.83 8.15
N ASN A 86 -1.38 -20.34 8.35
CA ASN A 86 -2.22 -20.58 9.52
C ASN A 86 -3.65 -20.16 9.17
N ASP A 87 -4.65 -20.84 9.70
CA ASP A 87 -6.07 -20.61 9.39
C ASP A 87 -6.51 -19.18 9.77
N THR A 88 -6.11 -18.69 10.95
CA THR A 88 -6.43 -17.35 11.42
C THR A 88 -5.78 -16.29 10.54
N ALA A 89 -4.51 -16.47 10.20
CA ALA A 89 -3.79 -15.57 9.28
C ALA A 89 -4.44 -15.54 7.90
N ALA A 90 -4.85 -16.70 7.38
CA ALA A 90 -5.55 -16.83 6.10
C ALA A 90 -6.90 -16.12 6.11
N ALA A 91 -7.70 -16.27 7.18
CA ALA A 91 -8.98 -15.59 7.36
C ALA A 91 -8.82 -14.05 7.37
N PHE A 92 -7.71 -13.54 7.91
CA PHE A 92 -7.35 -12.11 7.87
C PHE A 92 -6.67 -11.69 6.57
N GLY A 93 -6.44 -12.62 5.62
CA GLY A 93 -5.79 -12.34 4.34
C GLY A 93 -4.30 -12.04 4.45
N MET A 94 -3.65 -12.40 5.56
CA MET A 94 -2.21 -12.22 5.77
C MET A 94 -1.43 -13.31 5.06
N ARG A 95 -0.44 -12.93 4.27
CA ARG A 95 0.41 -13.88 3.51
C ARG A 95 1.88 -13.76 3.87
N GLN A 96 2.35 -12.57 4.18
CA GLN A 96 3.74 -12.27 4.50
C GLN A 96 3.82 -11.49 5.79
N VAL A 97 4.68 -11.96 6.69
CA VAL A 97 4.85 -11.41 8.03
C VAL A 97 6.33 -11.26 8.39
N GLN A 98 6.60 -10.37 9.32
CA GLN A 98 7.90 -10.27 10.00
C GLN A 98 7.68 -10.36 11.50
N PHE A 99 8.70 -10.82 12.23
CA PHE A 99 8.69 -10.72 13.68
C PHE A 99 8.65 -9.25 14.10
N ALA A 100 7.81 -8.94 15.08
CA ALA A 100 7.63 -7.60 15.65
C ALA A 100 7.43 -7.72 17.15
N GLU A 101 7.75 -6.65 17.90
CA GLU A 101 7.55 -6.57 19.35
C GLU A 101 8.37 -7.55 20.20
N GLY A 102 9.26 -8.31 19.59
CA GLY A 102 10.12 -9.25 20.31
C GLY A 102 9.47 -10.61 20.60
N VAL A 103 10.29 -11.52 21.10
CA VAL A 103 9.91 -12.86 21.56
C VAL A 103 10.12 -12.92 23.07
N SER A 104 9.08 -13.21 23.84
CA SER A 104 9.20 -13.41 25.27
C SER A 104 9.07 -14.89 25.64
N ALA A 105 9.94 -15.37 26.49
CA ALA A 105 9.90 -16.71 27.06
C ALA A 105 9.87 -16.57 28.60
N ARG A 106 8.85 -17.14 29.21
CA ARG A 106 8.70 -17.14 30.67
C ARG A 106 8.64 -18.58 31.17
N GLU A 107 9.46 -18.91 32.15
CA GLU A 107 9.48 -20.21 32.79
C GLU A 107 8.23 -20.44 33.63
N ASP A 108 7.69 -21.65 33.56
CA ASP A 108 6.60 -22.15 34.38
C ASP A 108 7.04 -23.49 34.99
N ASP A 109 7.53 -23.45 36.20
CA ASP A 109 8.06 -24.62 36.92
C ASP A 109 6.92 -25.62 37.25
N THR A 110 5.70 -25.15 37.41
CA THR A 110 4.55 -26.01 37.70
C THR A 110 4.22 -26.94 36.54
N LEU A 111 4.36 -26.41 35.32
CA LEU A 111 4.11 -27.18 34.09
C LEU A 111 5.38 -27.70 33.43
N ALA A 112 6.57 -27.44 34.02
CA ALA A 112 7.87 -27.77 33.46
C ALA A 112 8.02 -27.34 31.99
N CYS A 113 7.69 -26.10 31.70
CA CYS A 113 7.70 -25.55 30.34
C CYS A 113 8.03 -24.06 30.32
N TRP A 114 8.40 -23.57 29.14
CA TRP A 114 8.39 -22.12 28.83
C TRP A 114 7.04 -21.74 28.24
N ARG A 115 6.45 -20.65 28.74
CA ARG A 115 5.37 -19.94 28.10
C ARG A 115 5.98 -18.91 27.15
N ILE A 116 5.67 -19.07 25.87
CA ILE A 116 6.23 -18.22 24.80
C ILE A 116 5.12 -17.30 24.28
N GLN A 117 5.50 -16.05 24.02
CA GLN A 117 4.67 -15.09 23.32
C GLN A 117 5.52 -14.30 22.33
N PHE A 118 5.02 -14.12 21.12
CA PHE A 118 5.65 -13.25 20.12
C PHE A 118 4.60 -12.63 19.20
N GLY A 119 4.99 -11.52 18.57
CA GLY A 119 4.19 -10.82 17.58
C GLY A 119 4.73 -10.99 16.17
N LEU A 120 3.84 -11.04 15.19
CA LEU A 120 4.15 -10.98 13.78
C LEU A 120 3.33 -9.86 13.14
N THR A 121 3.96 -9.05 12.31
CA THR A 121 3.30 -7.93 11.61
C THR A 121 3.28 -8.17 10.10
N GLU A 122 2.18 -7.87 9.47
CA GLU A 122 2.00 -7.97 8.02
C GLU A 122 2.95 -7.01 7.29
N GLN A 123 3.71 -7.54 6.31
CA GLN A 123 4.73 -6.77 5.58
C GLN A 123 4.28 -6.26 4.21
N LYS A 124 3.29 -6.86 3.61
CA LYS A 124 2.76 -6.40 2.32
C LYS A 124 1.24 -6.29 2.39
N SER A 125 0.75 -5.07 2.37
CA SER A 125 -0.64 -4.82 2.05
C SER A 125 -0.89 -5.20 0.58
N ASN A 126 -2.01 -5.83 0.36
CA ASN A 126 -2.52 -6.44 -0.85
C ASN A 126 -2.15 -5.65 -2.13
N PRO A 127 -1.38 -6.21 -3.10
CA PRO A 127 -1.07 -5.55 -4.37
C PRO A 127 -2.32 -5.21 -5.20
N GLU A 128 -3.45 -5.87 -4.93
CA GLU A 128 -4.73 -5.66 -5.61
C GLU A 128 -5.28 -4.23 -5.47
N LYS A 129 -4.98 -3.50 -4.39
CA LYS A 129 -5.36 -2.09 -4.23
C LYS A 129 -4.49 -1.13 -5.03
N VAL A 130 -3.25 -1.49 -5.33
CA VAL A 130 -2.33 -0.65 -6.11
C VAL A 130 -2.66 -0.72 -7.59
N GLU A 131 -3.05 -1.88 -8.09
CA GLU A 131 -3.41 -2.10 -9.49
C GLU A 131 -4.71 -1.38 -9.88
N LYS A 132 -5.75 -1.47 -9.05
CA LYS A 132 -7.00 -0.71 -9.26
C LYS A 132 -6.80 0.82 -9.22
N ARG A 133 -5.76 1.30 -8.56
CA ARG A 133 -5.42 2.73 -8.53
C ARG A 133 -4.67 3.17 -9.79
N ARG A 134 -3.97 2.26 -10.48
CA ARG A 134 -3.29 2.54 -11.76
C ARG A 134 -4.25 2.55 -12.94
N GLU A 135 -5.28 1.73 -12.94
CA GLU A 135 -6.28 1.73 -14.02
C GLU A 135 -7.14 3.02 -14.08
N LYS A 136 -7.26 3.78 -12.98
CA LYS A 136 -7.97 5.06 -12.96
C LYS A 136 -7.18 6.26 -13.49
N ASN A 137 -5.90 6.10 -13.76
CA ASN A 137 -5.08 7.10 -14.45
C ASN A 137 -4.89 6.75 -15.93
N ALA A 138 -5.93 6.32 -16.60
CA ALA A 138 -6.00 6.51 -18.03
C ALA A 138 -5.95 8.04 -18.24
N VAL A 139 -4.78 8.55 -18.57
CA VAL A 139 -4.62 9.88 -19.11
C VAL A 139 -5.50 9.88 -20.35
N THR A 140 -6.69 10.46 -20.24
CA THR A 140 -7.47 10.81 -21.42
C THR A 140 -6.58 11.82 -22.12
N ALA A 141 -5.85 11.35 -23.14
CA ALA A 141 -5.19 12.25 -24.05
C ALA A 141 -6.31 13.18 -24.53
N GLN A 142 -6.22 14.43 -24.12
CA GLN A 142 -7.09 15.46 -24.62
C GLN A 142 -6.80 15.49 -26.11
N GLY A 143 -7.56 14.73 -26.89
CA GLY A 143 -7.64 14.83 -28.34
C GLY A 143 -8.15 16.24 -28.60
N GLY A 144 -7.21 17.16 -28.76
CA GLY A 144 -7.53 18.45 -29.30
C GLY A 144 -8.20 18.20 -30.62
N THR A 145 -9.48 18.52 -30.71
CA THR A 145 -10.19 18.73 -31.95
C THR A 145 -9.56 19.94 -32.62
N GLY A 146 -8.31 19.79 -33.10
CA GLY A 146 -7.77 20.64 -34.12
C GLY A 146 -8.54 20.33 -35.37
N SER A 147 -9.51 21.18 -35.72
CA SER A 147 -10.15 21.13 -37.02
C SER A 147 -9.04 21.35 -38.05
N ALA A 148 -8.73 20.31 -38.84
CA ALA A 148 -7.87 20.46 -39.99
C ALA A 148 -8.55 21.49 -40.92
N VAL A 149 -7.95 22.65 -41.05
CA VAL A 149 -8.33 23.63 -42.08
C VAL A 149 -7.94 23.02 -43.39
N GLY A 150 -8.87 22.38 -44.06
CA GLY A 150 -8.70 21.88 -45.39
C GLY A 150 -8.41 23.01 -46.35
N GLY A 151 -7.16 23.08 -46.83
CA GLY A 151 -6.80 23.97 -47.92
C GLY A 151 -7.56 23.56 -49.15
N SER A 152 -8.54 24.37 -49.57
CA SER A 152 -9.13 24.28 -50.91
C SER A 152 -8.13 24.82 -51.90
N ALA A 153 -7.60 23.94 -52.74
CA ALA A 153 -6.83 24.29 -53.91
C ALA A 153 -7.76 24.91 -54.95
N GLY A 154 -7.66 26.19 -55.14
CA GLY A 154 -8.27 26.92 -56.25
C GLY A 154 -7.29 27.92 -56.79
N GLY A 155 -6.77 27.70 -58.02
CA GLY A 155 -5.76 28.54 -58.63
C GLY A 155 -6.21 29.95 -59.04
N GLY A 156 -5.28 30.88 -59.04
CA GLY A 156 -5.48 32.23 -59.54
C GLY A 156 -4.31 33.14 -59.14
N ALA A 157 -3.61 33.59 -60.19
CA ALA A 157 -2.37 34.35 -60.15
C ALA A 157 -2.46 35.67 -59.44
N GLY A 158 -1.38 36.06 -58.80
CA GLY A 158 -0.89 37.46 -58.70
C GLY A 158 -1.28 38.25 -57.47
N GLY A 159 -0.32 38.64 -56.63
CA GLY A 159 -0.44 39.76 -55.74
C GLY A 159 -0.15 39.45 -54.30
N ASP A 160 0.99 39.96 -53.88
CA ASP A 160 1.46 40.27 -52.54
C ASP A 160 0.94 39.45 -51.34
N GLY A 161 1.94 38.78 -50.73
CA GLY A 161 1.83 37.96 -49.56
C GLY A 161 1.06 38.49 -48.35
N GLN A 162 -0.16 38.07 -48.26
CA GLN A 162 -0.85 38.12 -46.98
C GLN A 162 -1.46 36.76 -46.70
N ALA A 163 -0.70 35.94 -45.97
CA ALA A 163 -1.24 34.73 -45.38
C ALA A 163 -2.50 35.09 -44.59
N GLY A 164 -3.61 34.42 -44.90
CA GLY A 164 -4.89 34.66 -44.25
C GLY A 164 -4.77 34.50 -42.75
N LEU A 165 -4.84 35.60 -42.06
CA LEU A 165 -4.79 35.67 -40.61
C LEU A 165 -6.03 34.96 -40.04
N SER A 166 -5.88 34.13 -39.00
CA SER A 166 -7.01 33.55 -38.27
C SER A 166 -7.89 34.65 -37.67
N GLY A 167 -9.14 34.40 -37.43
CA GLY A 167 -10.11 35.41 -36.96
C GLY A 167 -9.61 36.25 -35.76
N PHE A 168 -8.76 35.69 -34.94
CA PHE A 168 -8.17 36.38 -33.77
C PHE A 168 -7.04 37.35 -34.21
N GLU A 169 -6.17 36.94 -35.14
CA GLU A 169 -5.10 37.75 -35.70
C GLU A 169 -5.63 38.90 -36.53
N ALA A 170 -6.74 38.69 -37.21
CA ALA A 170 -7.42 39.75 -37.96
C ALA A 170 -8.01 40.84 -37.05
N THR A 171 -8.51 40.45 -35.85
CA THR A 171 -8.99 41.43 -34.85
C THR A 171 -7.83 42.15 -34.18
N LEU A 172 -6.74 41.49 -33.88
CA LEU A 172 -5.52 42.12 -33.34
C LEU A 172 -4.94 43.15 -34.31
N LYS A 173 -4.87 42.82 -35.58
CA LYS A 173 -4.39 43.75 -36.61
C LYS A 173 -5.28 44.97 -36.73
N LYS A 174 -6.59 44.85 -36.66
CA LYS A 174 -7.51 46.01 -36.65
C LYS A 174 -7.30 46.92 -35.44
N VAL A 175 -6.95 46.38 -34.29
CA VAL A 175 -6.64 47.16 -33.09
C VAL A 175 -5.32 47.88 -33.23
N ASP A 176 -4.34 47.21 -33.80
CA ASP A 176 -2.99 47.80 -34.06
C ASP A 176 -3.05 48.92 -35.09
N ASP A 177 -3.76 48.71 -36.21
CA ASP A 177 -4.00 49.72 -37.22
C ASP A 177 -4.78 50.94 -36.67
N TRP A 178 -5.72 50.74 -35.73
CA TRP A 178 -6.45 51.82 -35.07
C TRP A 178 -5.58 52.61 -34.09
N LEU A 179 -4.68 51.93 -33.35
CA LEU A 179 -3.76 52.59 -32.44
C LEU A 179 -2.60 53.29 -33.18
N GLY A 180 -2.17 52.80 -34.34
CA GLY A 180 -1.09 53.37 -35.14
C GLY A 180 -1.50 54.58 -36.03
N SER A 181 -2.81 54.79 -36.24
CA SER A 181 -3.28 55.91 -37.09
C SER A 181 -3.57 57.20 -36.30
N GLY A 182 -3.19 57.29 -35.05
CA GLY A 182 -3.42 58.44 -34.17
C GLY A 182 -2.18 59.34 -33.92
N SER A 183 -1.27 59.44 -34.88
CA SER A 183 -0.12 60.41 -34.81
C SER A 183 -0.13 61.30 -36.00
#